data_2ca51f56d8bf96ec886d74014e5abfc8
#
_entry.id   2ca51f56d8bf96ec886d74014e5abfc8
#
_cell.length_a   1.000
_cell.length_b   1.000
_cell.length_c   1.000
_cell.angle_alpha   90.00
_cell.angle_beta   90.00
_cell.angle_gamma   90.00
#
_symmetry.space_group_name_H-M   'P 1'
#
loop_
_entity.id
_entity.type
_entity.pdbx_description
1 polymer ?
#
loop_
_entity_poly.entity_id
_entity_poly.type
_entity_poly.pdbx_seq_one_letter_code
_entity_poly.pdbx_strand_id
1 'polypeptide(L)'
;MTKKTAKKTRNSSMAVKLVAILVLMVAVTMVSNVINYDAMVKMNHSIKAVTDSKVPDLQNAYNIQYSLEAVQKDFYRYLATTKGETSHTEARNDYAADREAVADLVQQMYDATEGDGQKQIMQKIYDGVNNVLERMDNAMEKYDDGKTGKVSIEVNVIRVCMEEVNTYITGIQQKSVNEMDEATAQSHATYQAVSKVCVGM
;
A
#
# COMPACT_ATOMS: atom_id res chain seq x y z
N MET A 1 -38.80 -53.86 53.10
CA MET A 1 -37.80 -53.93 51.97
C MET A 1 -37.93 -52.80 51.00
N THR A 2 -38.11 -51.55 51.41
CA THR A 2 -38.46 -50.45 50.45
C THR A 2 -37.57 -49.21 50.52
N LYS A 3 -36.51 -49.19 51.35
CA LYS A 3 -35.64 -47.99 51.47
C LYS A 3 -34.33 -47.99 50.68
N LYS A 4 -33.92 -49.12 50.09
CA LYS A 4 -32.63 -49.23 49.33
C LYS A 4 -32.73 -48.83 47.85
N THR A 5 -33.91 -48.91 47.26
CA THR A 5 -34.13 -48.59 45.83
C THR A 5 -34.18 -47.08 45.51
N ALA A 6 -34.74 -46.28 46.42
CA ALA A 6 -34.86 -44.82 46.23
C ALA A 6 -33.50 -44.08 46.28
N LYS A 7 -32.52 -44.60 47.01
CA LYS A 7 -31.21 -43.97 47.14
C LYS A 7 -30.33 -44.21 45.91
N LYS A 8 -30.51 -45.33 45.20
CA LYS A 8 -29.78 -45.69 44.00
C LYS A 8 -30.21 -44.89 42.77
N THR A 9 -31.49 -44.60 42.63
CA THR A 9 -32.04 -43.78 41.55
C THR A 9 -31.66 -42.32 41.69
N ARG A 10 -31.59 -41.77 42.93
CA ARG A 10 -31.21 -40.38 43.16
C ARG A 10 -29.72 -40.09 42.83
N ASN A 11 -28.81 -41.04 43.13
CA ASN A 11 -27.39 -40.92 42.81
C ASN A 11 -27.12 -41.09 41.32
N SER A 12 -27.84 -41.97 40.62
CA SER A 12 -27.72 -42.07 39.14
C SER A 12 -28.21 -40.83 38.41
N SER A 13 -29.30 -40.18 38.90
CA SER A 13 -29.82 -38.93 38.39
C SER A 13 -28.82 -37.78 38.56
N MET A 14 -28.06 -37.75 39.67
CA MET A 14 -27.04 -36.73 39.91
C MET A 14 -25.80 -36.90 39.04
N ALA A 15 -25.35 -38.13 38.86
CA ALA A 15 -24.25 -38.46 37.98
C ALA A 15 -24.55 -38.15 36.50
N VAL A 16 -25.77 -38.46 36.04
CA VAL A 16 -26.22 -38.12 34.68
C VAL A 16 -26.24 -36.60 34.46
N LYS A 17 -26.70 -35.81 35.43
CA LYS A 17 -26.68 -34.34 35.36
C LYS A 17 -25.25 -33.77 35.29
N LEU A 18 -24.34 -34.32 36.09
CA LEU A 18 -22.92 -33.93 36.06
C LEU A 18 -22.27 -34.24 34.70
N VAL A 19 -22.49 -35.42 34.13
CA VAL A 19 -22.01 -35.79 32.82
C VAL A 19 -22.60 -34.89 31.74
N ALA A 20 -23.89 -34.60 31.80
CA ALA A 20 -24.54 -33.70 30.85
C ALA A 20 -23.92 -32.27 30.87
N ILE A 21 -23.64 -31.71 32.06
CA ILE A 21 -22.96 -30.41 32.21
C ILE A 21 -21.56 -30.46 31.62
N LEU A 22 -20.83 -31.52 31.87
CA LEU A 22 -19.46 -31.69 31.39
C LEU A 22 -19.42 -31.80 29.86
N VAL A 23 -20.35 -32.54 29.26
CA VAL A 23 -20.50 -32.63 27.79
C VAL A 23 -20.88 -31.25 27.21
N LEU A 24 -21.77 -30.51 27.86
CA LEU A 24 -22.15 -29.16 27.42
C LEU A 24 -20.95 -28.21 27.50
N MET A 25 -20.15 -28.22 28.55
CA MET A 25 -18.91 -27.43 28.66
C MET A 25 -17.91 -27.74 27.55
N VAL A 26 -17.69 -29.02 27.25
CA VAL A 26 -16.80 -29.43 26.16
C VAL A 26 -17.34 -28.94 24.82
N ALA A 27 -18.63 -29.07 24.57
CA ALA A 27 -19.25 -28.59 23.33
C ALA A 27 -19.10 -27.06 23.16
N VAL A 28 -19.35 -26.28 24.21
CA VAL A 28 -19.15 -24.82 24.22
C VAL A 28 -17.70 -24.45 23.95
N THR A 29 -16.77 -25.15 24.61
CA THR A 29 -15.33 -24.90 24.37
C THR A 29 -14.91 -25.21 22.93
N MET A 30 -15.41 -26.29 22.34
CA MET A 30 -15.13 -26.62 20.95
C MET A 30 -15.68 -25.57 19.99
N VAL A 31 -16.91 -25.11 20.19
CA VAL A 31 -17.52 -24.04 19.38
C VAL A 31 -16.70 -22.75 19.48
N SER A 32 -16.32 -22.36 20.70
CA SER A 32 -15.46 -21.17 20.90
C SER A 32 -14.13 -21.29 20.17
N ASN A 33 -13.49 -22.44 20.24
CA ASN A 33 -12.20 -22.65 19.56
C ASN A 33 -12.34 -22.56 18.02
N VAL A 34 -13.44 -23.06 17.45
CA VAL A 34 -13.69 -22.95 16.00
C VAL A 34 -13.90 -21.48 15.60
N ILE A 35 -14.68 -20.71 16.37
CA ILE A 35 -14.92 -19.30 16.13
C ILE A 35 -13.62 -18.51 16.23
N ASN A 36 -12.81 -18.76 17.25
CA ASN A 36 -11.52 -18.11 17.44
C ASN A 36 -10.55 -18.41 16.29
N TYR A 37 -10.51 -19.67 15.85
CA TYR A 37 -9.66 -20.06 14.73
C TYR A 37 -10.07 -19.38 13.43
N ASP A 38 -11.35 -19.35 13.07
CA ASP A 38 -11.85 -18.67 11.87
C ASP A 38 -11.54 -17.16 11.90
N ALA A 39 -11.74 -16.53 13.05
CA ALA A 39 -11.41 -15.12 13.25
C ALA A 39 -9.90 -14.85 13.08
N MET A 40 -9.05 -15.70 13.64
CA MET A 40 -7.59 -15.59 13.50
C MET A 40 -7.14 -15.77 12.06
N VAL A 41 -7.73 -16.69 11.31
CA VAL A 41 -7.45 -16.88 9.88
C VAL A 41 -7.86 -15.63 9.08
N LYS A 42 -9.04 -15.07 9.34
CA LYS A 42 -9.49 -13.82 8.67
C LYS A 42 -8.60 -12.64 8.98
N MET A 43 -8.22 -12.45 10.24
CA MET A 43 -7.28 -11.39 10.64
C MET A 43 -5.93 -11.54 9.97
N ASN A 44 -5.38 -12.75 9.95
CA ASN A 44 -4.10 -13.02 9.30
C ASN A 44 -4.15 -12.76 7.79
N HIS A 45 -5.28 -13.09 7.15
CA HIS A 45 -5.48 -12.79 5.72
C HIS A 45 -5.54 -11.28 5.46
N SER A 46 -6.26 -10.53 6.29
CA SER A 46 -6.32 -9.06 6.20
C SER A 46 -4.94 -8.42 6.41
N ILE A 47 -4.19 -8.88 7.43
CA ILE A 47 -2.83 -8.39 7.70
C ILE A 47 -1.92 -8.68 6.51
N LYS A 48 -1.95 -9.89 5.95
CA LYS A 48 -1.15 -10.24 4.78
C LYS A 48 -1.50 -9.38 3.56
N ALA A 49 -2.77 -9.16 3.30
CA ALA A 49 -3.19 -8.31 2.18
C ALA A 49 -2.63 -6.88 2.30
N VAL A 50 -2.59 -6.32 3.52
CA VAL A 50 -1.98 -5.02 3.78
C VAL A 50 -0.46 -5.07 3.60
N THR A 51 0.20 -6.02 4.27
CA THR A 51 1.68 -6.08 4.34
C THR A 51 2.29 -6.43 2.98
N ASP A 52 1.69 -7.39 2.27
CA ASP A 52 2.30 -7.95 1.06
C ASP A 52 1.95 -7.15 -0.20
N SER A 53 0.91 -6.29 -0.17
CA SER A 53 0.48 -5.52 -1.34
C SER A 53 0.40 -4.02 -1.05
N LYS A 54 -0.38 -3.58 -0.06
CA LYS A 54 -0.70 -2.15 0.10
C LYS A 54 0.45 -1.30 0.62
N VAL A 55 1.25 -1.82 1.53
CA VAL A 55 2.46 -1.13 2.02
C VAL A 55 3.49 -0.97 0.90
N PRO A 56 3.83 -2.00 0.11
CA PRO A 56 4.68 -1.84 -1.06
C PRO A 56 4.14 -0.85 -2.10
N ASP A 57 2.85 -0.91 -2.44
CA ASP A 57 2.23 0.01 -3.40
C ASP A 57 2.37 1.47 -2.95
N LEU A 58 2.11 1.73 -1.66
CA LEU A 58 2.25 3.05 -1.06
C LEU A 58 3.71 3.54 -1.06
N GLN A 59 4.63 2.67 -0.65
CA GLN A 59 6.07 2.97 -0.63
C GLN A 59 6.60 3.27 -2.03
N ASN A 60 6.19 2.48 -3.00
CA ASN A 60 6.56 2.67 -4.39
C ASN A 60 6.03 4.00 -4.95
N ALA A 61 4.79 4.36 -4.65
CA ALA A 61 4.23 5.66 -5.05
C ALA A 61 5.02 6.83 -4.47
N TYR A 62 5.43 6.77 -3.20
CA TYR A 62 6.31 7.76 -2.59
C TYR A 62 7.70 7.78 -3.23
N ASN A 63 8.28 6.63 -3.53
CA ASN A 63 9.59 6.56 -4.17
C ASN A 63 9.58 7.24 -5.55
N ILE A 64 8.54 7.04 -6.38
CA ILE A 64 8.41 7.75 -7.66
C ILE A 64 8.32 9.25 -7.42
N GLN A 65 7.49 9.69 -6.48
CA GLN A 65 7.30 11.10 -6.18
C GLN A 65 8.62 11.76 -5.78
N TYR A 66 9.36 11.19 -4.83
CA TYR A 66 10.64 11.71 -4.38
C TYR A 66 11.70 11.73 -5.50
N SER A 67 11.75 10.68 -6.32
CA SER A 67 12.68 10.64 -7.44
C SER A 67 12.35 11.69 -8.49
N LEU A 68 11.06 11.93 -8.79
CA LEU A 68 10.63 13.01 -9.68
C LEU A 68 10.97 14.40 -9.13
N GLU A 69 10.80 14.62 -7.83
CA GLU A 69 11.19 15.88 -7.17
C GLU A 69 12.70 16.12 -7.24
N ALA A 70 13.52 15.07 -7.10
CA ALA A 70 14.97 15.14 -7.24
C ALA A 70 15.36 15.55 -8.67
N VAL A 71 14.87 14.85 -9.67
CA VAL A 71 15.10 15.18 -11.09
C VAL A 71 14.66 16.62 -11.41
N GLN A 72 13.50 17.03 -10.92
CA GLN A 72 12.98 18.38 -11.14
C GLN A 72 13.89 19.44 -10.50
N LYS A 73 14.36 19.20 -9.29
CA LYS A 73 15.30 20.09 -8.60
C LYS A 73 16.59 20.26 -9.39
N ASP A 74 17.16 19.17 -9.88
CA ASP A 74 18.43 19.23 -10.61
C ASP A 74 18.25 19.80 -12.01
N PHE A 75 17.12 19.57 -12.67
CA PHE A 75 16.73 20.27 -13.89
C PHE A 75 16.66 21.79 -13.68
N TYR A 76 16.00 22.30 -12.64
CA TYR A 76 15.96 23.73 -12.39
C TYR A 76 17.32 24.30 -11.97
N ARG A 77 18.13 23.53 -11.23
CA ARG A 77 19.51 23.91 -10.90
C ARG A 77 20.34 24.06 -12.16
N TYR A 78 20.19 23.15 -13.12
CA TYR A 78 20.85 23.24 -14.43
C TYR A 78 20.45 24.51 -15.18
N LEU A 79 19.17 24.84 -15.27
CA LEU A 79 18.70 26.06 -15.94
C LEU A 79 19.10 27.35 -15.21
N ALA A 80 19.41 27.30 -13.93
CA ALA A 80 19.83 28.44 -13.11
C ALA A 80 21.33 28.69 -13.12
N THR A 81 22.15 27.73 -13.60
CA THR A 81 23.60 27.84 -13.65
C THR A 81 24.09 28.32 -15.03
N THR A 82 25.24 28.98 -15.05
CA THR A 82 25.81 29.54 -16.28
C THR A 82 26.60 28.47 -17.04
N LYS A 83 26.36 28.36 -18.34
CA LYS A 83 27.10 27.45 -19.23
C LYS A 83 28.61 27.73 -19.15
N GLY A 84 29.40 26.68 -18.94
CA GLY A 84 30.85 26.74 -18.80
C GLY A 84 31.36 26.84 -17.37
N GLU A 85 30.48 27.00 -16.37
CA GLU A 85 30.84 26.90 -14.97
C GLU A 85 30.84 25.43 -14.50
N THR A 86 31.65 25.12 -13.49
CA THR A 86 31.71 23.78 -12.87
C THR A 86 30.33 23.38 -12.32
N SER A 87 29.62 24.33 -11.68
CA SER A 87 28.25 24.13 -11.16
C SER A 87 27.24 23.69 -12.21
N HIS A 88 27.40 24.18 -13.44
CA HIS A 88 26.54 23.78 -14.57
C HIS A 88 26.80 22.32 -14.99
N THR A 89 28.08 21.92 -15.04
CA THR A 89 28.46 20.55 -15.36
C THR A 89 28.00 19.57 -14.26
N GLU A 90 28.17 19.95 -12.98
CA GLU A 90 27.70 19.17 -11.84
C GLU A 90 26.15 18.99 -11.89
N ALA A 91 25.40 20.08 -12.09
CA ALA A 91 23.94 20.03 -12.22
C ALA A 91 23.47 19.11 -13.35
N ARG A 92 24.20 19.12 -14.49
CA ARG A 92 23.92 18.21 -15.61
C ARG A 92 24.14 16.75 -15.25
N ASN A 93 25.24 16.44 -14.56
CA ASN A 93 25.57 15.08 -14.17
C ASN A 93 24.59 14.54 -13.12
N ASP A 94 24.21 15.36 -12.13
CA ASP A 94 23.24 15.00 -11.10
C ASP A 94 21.86 14.76 -11.75
N TYR A 95 21.44 15.66 -12.64
CA TYR A 95 20.20 15.46 -13.42
C TYR A 95 20.22 14.15 -14.21
N ALA A 96 21.32 13.84 -14.90
CA ALA A 96 21.43 12.62 -15.69
C ALA A 96 21.30 11.35 -14.82
N ALA A 97 21.95 11.34 -13.66
CA ALA A 97 21.88 10.24 -12.70
C ALA A 97 20.46 10.05 -12.14
N ASP A 98 19.83 11.13 -11.68
CA ASP A 98 18.48 11.08 -11.12
C ASP A 98 17.42 10.74 -12.18
N ARG A 99 17.62 11.23 -13.42
CA ARG A 99 16.79 10.90 -14.58
C ARG A 99 16.79 9.40 -14.88
N GLU A 100 18.00 8.79 -14.94
CA GLU A 100 18.15 7.35 -15.15
C GLU A 100 17.48 6.57 -14.01
N ALA A 101 17.76 6.96 -12.77
CA ALA A 101 17.19 6.30 -11.59
C ALA A 101 15.66 6.29 -11.57
N VAL A 102 15.00 7.42 -11.91
CA VAL A 102 13.53 7.47 -11.94
C VAL A 102 12.97 6.69 -13.12
N ALA A 103 13.60 6.73 -14.29
CA ALA A 103 13.15 5.96 -15.45
C ALA A 103 13.20 4.45 -15.16
N ASP A 104 14.29 3.97 -14.58
CA ASP A 104 14.46 2.57 -14.18
C ASP A 104 13.46 2.15 -13.11
N LEU A 105 13.24 3.01 -12.10
CA LEU A 105 12.26 2.76 -11.04
C LEU A 105 10.85 2.57 -11.61
N VAL A 106 10.42 3.47 -12.47
CA VAL A 106 9.08 3.44 -13.07
C VAL A 106 8.91 2.25 -14.00
N GLN A 107 9.95 1.90 -14.77
CA GLN A 107 9.97 0.69 -15.60
C GLN A 107 9.83 -0.58 -14.76
N GLN A 108 10.64 -0.72 -13.70
CA GLN A 108 10.58 -1.87 -12.80
C GLN A 108 9.20 -2.02 -12.17
N MET A 109 8.59 -0.92 -11.75
CA MET A 109 7.25 -0.94 -11.15
C MET A 109 6.17 -1.28 -12.18
N TYR A 110 6.27 -0.79 -13.40
CA TYR A 110 5.36 -1.14 -14.48
C TYR A 110 5.42 -2.63 -14.79
N ASP A 111 6.62 -3.19 -14.87
CA ASP A 111 6.83 -4.62 -15.15
C ASP A 111 6.35 -5.52 -14.02
N ALA A 112 6.51 -5.08 -12.77
CA ALA A 112 6.08 -5.80 -11.58
C ALA A 112 4.58 -5.68 -11.29
N THR A 113 3.87 -4.75 -11.94
CA THR A 113 2.45 -4.51 -11.67
C THR A 113 1.58 -5.60 -12.28
N GLU A 114 0.80 -6.29 -11.43
CA GLU A 114 -0.18 -7.29 -11.79
C GLU A 114 -1.61 -6.74 -11.73
N GLY A 115 -2.51 -7.28 -12.56
CA GLY A 115 -3.92 -6.91 -12.61
C GLY A 115 -4.21 -5.73 -13.52
N ASP A 116 -5.24 -5.90 -14.40
CA ASP A 116 -5.54 -4.98 -15.49
C ASP A 116 -5.80 -3.53 -15.05
N GLY A 117 -6.51 -3.34 -13.94
CA GLY A 117 -6.84 -2.00 -13.44
C GLY A 117 -5.64 -1.24 -12.86
N GLN A 118 -4.76 -1.93 -12.13
CA GLN A 118 -3.52 -1.35 -11.60
C GLN A 118 -2.52 -1.09 -12.72
N LYS A 119 -2.42 -2.01 -13.67
CA LYS A 119 -1.54 -1.87 -14.83
C LYS A 119 -1.91 -0.67 -15.69
N GLN A 120 -3.19 -0.36 -15.87
CA GLN A 120 -3.63 0.83 -16.59
C GLN A 120 -3.20 2.14 -15.88
N ILE A 121 -3.30 2.19 -14.56
CA ILE A 121 -2.85 3.37 -13.80
C ILE A 121 -1.33 3.49 -13.88
N MET A 122 -0.62 2.37 -13.69
CA MET A 122 0.85 2.36 -13.77
C MET A 122 1.35 2.71 -15.17
N GLN A 123 0.65 2.30 -16.24
CA GLN A 123 0.93 2.74 -17.60
C GLN A 123 0.86 4.25 -17.75
N LYS A 124 -0.16 4.90 -17.19
CA LYS A 124 -0.29 6.36 -17.23
C LYS A 124 0.85 7.07 -16.49
N ILE A 125 1.29 6.52 -15.36
CA ILE A 125 2.46 7.04 -14.62
C ILE A 125 3.71 6.86 -15.45
N TYR A 126 3.93 5.68 -16.01
CA TYR A 126 5.07 5.37 -16.86
C TYR A 126 5.17 6.30 -18.07
N ASP A 127 4.07 6.44 -18.82
CA ASP A 127 4.01 7.30 -19.99
C ASP A 127 4.18 8.78 -19.61
N GLY A 128 3.54 9.20 -18.51
CA GLY A 128 3.63 10.56 -18.00
C GLY A 128 5.04 10.93 -17.54
N VAL A 129 5.70 10.05 -16.77
CA VAL A 129 7.09 10.26 -16.32
C VAL A 129 8.03 10.36 -17.53
N ASN A 130 7.96 9.43 -18.47
CA ASN A 130 8.81 9.46 -19.66
C ASN A 130 8.58 10.73 -20.49
N ASN A 131 7.33 11.20 -20.63
CA ASN A 131 7.03 12.46 -21.31
C ASN A 131 7.64 13.66 -20.58
N VAL A 132 7.58 13.69 -19.23
CA VAL A 132 8.22 14.74 -18.42
C VAL A 132 9.73 14.76 -18.64
N LEU A 133 10.39 13.61 -18.57
CA LEU A 133 11.83 13.47 -18.75
C LEU A 133 12.27 13.90 -20.15
N GLU A 134 11.58 13.46 -21.20
CA GLU A 134 11.84 13.87 -22.57
C GLU A 134 11.73 15.40 -22.75
N ARG A 135 10.72 16.03 -22.14
CA ARG A 135 10.55 17.48 -22.19
C ARG A 135 11.62 18.23 -21.43
N MET A 136 12.10 17.69 -20.30
CA MET A 136 13.22 18.26 -19.57
C MET A 136 14.50 18.20 -20.42
N ASP A 137 14.78 17.07 -21.05
CA ASP A 137 15.91 16.93 -21.99
C ASP A 137 15.83 17.95 -23.13
N ASN A 138 14.66 18.10 -23.76
CA ASN A 138 14.41 19.06 -24.82
C ASN A 138 14.57 20.52 -24.35
N ALA A 139 14.18 20.82 -23.09
CA ALA A 139 14.37 22.14 -22.53
C ALA A 139 15.85 22.46 -22.27
N MET A 140 16.61 21.49 -21.77
CA MET A 140 18.06 21.62 -21.57
C MET A 140 18.80 21.82 -22.89
N GLU A 141 18.46 21.08 -23.95
CA GLU A 141 19.02 21.29 -25.30
C GLU A 141 18.73 22.72 -25.80
N LYS A 142 17.48 23.20 -25.67
CA LYS A 142 17.11 24.56 -26.04
C LYS A 142 17.84 25.62 -25.22
N TYR A 143 18.09 25.36 -23.94
CA TYR A 143 18.90 26.22 -23.10
C TYR A 143 20.34 26.29 -23.57
N ASP A 144 20.96 25.17 -23.90
CA ASP A 144 22.31 25.09 -24.47
C ASP A 144 22.44 25.82 -25.80
N ASP A 145 21.37 25.82 -26.59
CA ASP A 145 21.28 26.55 -27.86
C ASP A 145 21.02 28.07 -27.69
N GLY A 146 20.83 28.56 -26.46
CA GLY A 146 20.51 29.97 -26.20
C GLY A 146 19.07 30.36 -26.54
N LYS A 147 18.17 29.38 -26.77
CA LYS A 147 16.75 29.60 -27.14
C LYS A 147 15.85 29.81 -25.91
N THR A 148 16.18 30.76 -25.06
CA THR A 148 15.54 30.97 -23.75
C THR A 148 14.01 31.10 -23.78
N GLY A 149 13.45 31.76 -24.81
CA GLY A 149 12.00 31.86 -24.98
C GLY A 149 11.31 30.50 -25.20
N LYS A 150 11.99 29.55 -25.87
CA LYS A 150 11.48 28.18 -26.05
C LYS A 150 11.60 27.35 -24.79
N VAL A 151 12.64 27.57 -23.98
CA VAL A 151 12.81 26.94 -22.66
C VAL A 151 11.63 27.28 -21.74
N SER A 152 11.24 28.55 -21.68
CA SER A 152 10.08 28.98 -20.85
C SER A 152 8.78 28.28 -21.25
N ILE A 153 8.56 28.01 -22.53
CA ILE A 153 7.39 27.26 -23.01
C ILE A 153 7.46 25.81 -22.53
N GLU A 154 8.60 25.15 -22.68
CA GLU A 154 8.77 23.75 -22.21
C GLU A 154 8.60 23.64 -20.70
N VAL A 155 9.16 24.54 -19.91
CA VAL A 155 9.00 24.57 -18.45
C VAL A 155 7.52 24.64 -18.03
N ASN A 156 6.71 25.44 -18.73
CA ASN A 156 5.27 25.49 -18.45
C ASN A 156 4.56 24.17 -18.79
N VAL A 157 4.93 23.52 -19.88
CA VAL A 157 4.36 22.21 -20.27
C VAL A 157 4.82 21.13 -19.29
N ILE A 158 6.10 21.10 -18.92
CA ILE A 158 6.64 20.19 -17.90
C ILE A 158 5.83 20.28 -16.60
N ARG A 159 5.55 21.50 -16.13
CA ARG A 159 4.74 21.72 -14.92
C ARG A 159 3.36 21.06 -15.02
N VAL A 160 2.67 21.22 -16.14
CA VAL A 160 1.33 20.63 -16.37
C VAL A 160 1.43 19.10 -16.41
N CYS A 161 2.43 18.54 -17.11
CA CYS A 161 2.64 17.09 -17.14
C CYS A 161 2.99 16.52 -15.75
N MET A 162 3.78 17.23 -14.95
CA MET A 162 4.10 16.85 -13.57
C MET A 162 2.86 16.84 -12.67
N GLU A 163 1.97 17.83 -12.79
CA GLU A 163 0.69 17.90 -12.07
C GLU A 163 -0.20 16.68 -12.41
N GLU A 164 -0.23 16.29 -13.69
CA GLU A 164 -0.97 15.09 -14.13
C GLU A 164 -0.39 13.81 -13.53
N VAL A 165 0.92 13.61 -13.61
CA VAL A 165 1.60 12.45 -13.02
C VAL A 165 1.37 12.38 -11.51
N ASN A 166 1.53 13.50 -10.81
CA ASN A 166 1.28 13.60 -9.37
C ASN A 166 -0.17 13.25 -9.01
N THR A 167 -1.13 13.57 -9.87
CA THR A 167 -2.53 13.18 -9.66
C THR A 167 -2.71 11.65 -9.66
N TYR A 168 -2.06 10.94 -10.57
CA TYR A 168 -2.10 9.47 -10.59
C TYR A 168 -1.37 8.86 -9.39
N ILE A 169 -0.20 9.38 -9.02
CA ILE A 169 0.57 8.94 -7.85
C ILE A 169 -0.25 9.12 -6.57
N THR A 170 -0.85 10.30 -6.37
CA THR A 170 -1.71 10.59 -5.22
C THR A 170 -2.94 9.67 -5.19
N GLY A 171 -3.48 9.32 -6.35
CA GLY A 171 -4.57 8.35 -6.47
C GLY A 171 -4.18 6.97 -5.94
N ILE A 172 -2.98 6.49 -6.25
CA ILE A 172 -2.46 5.22 -5.69
C ILE A 172 -2.27 5.34 -4.17
N GLN A 173 -1.63 6.43 -3.71
CA GLN A 173 -1.39 6.66 -2.28
C GLN A 173 -2.70 6.64 -1.49
N GLN A 174 -3.71 7.41 -1.93
CA GLN A 174 -5.00 7.49 -1.27
C GLN A 174 -5.75 6.15 -1.28
N LYS A 175 -5.71 5.44 -2.41
CA LYS A 175 -6.32 4.11 -2.52
C LYS A 175 -5.66 3.13 -1.55
N SER A 176 -4.33 3.08 -1.50
CA SER A 176 -3.59 2.18 -0.59
C SER A 176 -3.90 2.49 0.87
N VAL A 177 -3.93 3.78 1.27
CA VAL A 177 -4.29 4.19 2.63
C VAL A 177 -5.72 3.76 2.97
N ASN A 178 -6.71 4.03 2.10
CA ASN A 178 -8.10 3.65 2.35
C ASN A 178 -8.25 2.14 2.51
N GLU A 179 -7.60 1.33 1.67
CA GLU A 179 -7.66 -0.13 1.75
C GLU A 179 -6.97 -0.66 3.02
N MET A 180 -5.91 -0.01 3.51
CA MET A 180 -5.28 -0.31 4.80
C MET A 180 -6.20 0.01 5.97
N ASP A 181 -6.90 1.15 5.94
CA ASP A 181 -7.86 1.55 6.96
C ASP A 181 -9.05 0.59 7.01
N GLU A 182 -9.58 0.20 5.85
CA GLU A 182 -10.66 -0.80 5.75
C GLU A 182 -10.24 -2.16 6.33
N ALA A 183 -9.05 -2.65 5.99
CA ALA A 183 -8.51 -3.92 6.52
C ALA A 183 -8.30 -3.85 8.04
N THR A 184 -7.85 -2.71 8.55
CA THR A 184 -7.68 -2.46 9.98
C THR A 184 -9.05 -2.44 10.70
N ALA A 185 -10.03 -1.75 10.14
CA ALA A 185 -11.40 -1.70 10.69
C ALA A 185 -12.05 -3.08 10.71
N GLN A 186 -11.89 -3.87 9.65
CA GLN A 186 -12.39 -5.24 9.55
C GLN A 186 -11.72 -6.16 10.59
N SER A 187 -10.40 -6.05 10.76
CA SER A 187 -9.66 -6.79 11.79
C SER A 187 -10.15 -6.46 13.20
N HIS A 188 -10.36 -5.16 13.49
CA HIS A 188 -10.88 -4.70 14.76
C HIS A 188 -12.32 -5.19 15.04
N ALA A 189 -13.20 -5.14 14.04
CA ALA A 189 -14.56 -5.65 14.15
C ALA A 189 -14.58 -7.17 14.43
N THR A 190 -13.71 -7.92 13.75
CA THR A 190 -13.53 -9.36 13.98
C THR A 190 -13.07 -9.64 15.41
N TYR A 191 -12.07 -8.90 15.90
CA TYR A 191 -11.60 -9.01 17.29
C TYR A 191 -12.70 -8.72 18.31
N GLN A 192 -13.48 -7.66 18.12
CA GLN A 192 -14.60 -7.32 19.00
C GLN A 192 -15.69 -8.40 19.01
N ALA A 193 -16.02 -8.97 17.85
CA ALA A 193 -17.00 -10.05 17.76
C ALA A 193 -16.57 -11.28 18.57
N VAL A 194 -15.30 -11.69 18.42
CA VAL A 194 -14.70 -12.82 19.17
C VAL A 194 -14.69 -12.52 20.67
N SER A 195 -14.25 -11.33 21.06
CA SER A 195 -14.19 -10.92 22.47
C SER A 195 -15.57 -10.99 23.15
N LYS A 196 -16.64 -10.55 22.46
CA LYS A 196 -18.02 -10.63 22.98
C LYS A 196 -18.49 -12.07 23.17
N VAL A 197 -18.12 -12.98 22.26
CA VAL A 197 -18.46 -14.41 22.38
C VAL A 197 -17.71 -15.05 23.57
N CYS A 198 -16.44 -14.69 23.79
CA CYS A 198 -15.64 -15.23 24.90
C CYS A 198 -16.08 -14.70 26.28
N VAL A 199 -16.60 -13.47 26.36
CA VAL A 199 -17.03 -12.86 27.65
C VAL A 199 -18.49 -13.18 27.96
N GLY A 200 -19.31 -13.50 26.96
CA GLY A 200 -20.74 -13.83 27.13
C GLY A 200 -21.01 -15.31 27.39
N MET A 201 -20.00 -16.15 27.48
CA MET A 201 -20.04 -17.57 27.88
C MET A 201 -19.57 -17.74 29.30
#